data_25edd867fda0ee09aeb0c842f9525473
#
_entry.id   25edd867fda0ee09aeb0c842f9525473
#
_cell.length_a   1.000
_cell.length_b   1.000
_cell.length_c   1.000
_cell.angle_alpha   90.00
_cell.angle_beta   90.00
_cell.angle_gamma   90.00
#
_symmetry.space_group_name_H-M   'P 1'
#
loop_
_entity.id
_entity.type
_entity.pdbx_description
1 polymer ?
#
loop_
_entity_poly.entity_id
_entity_poly.type
_entity_poly.pdbx_seq_one_letter_code
_entity_poly.pdbx_strand_id
1 'polypeptide(L)'
;TIVENYCQSEDIRLADVHTEQLKTLEKKLSALNNQYNSAKERLVKMYKDKLDGIISDEDYSLFRQSLNDEEQQLSELIAEVKQKISECHKRQENAAEQKLLIEKHTRFDKLDCTIADEFIDYIEIGIKDENGSREIHIHWKI
;
A
#
# COMPACT_ATOMS: atom_id res chain seq x y z
N THR A 1 -21.18 1.41 -21.74
CA THR A 1 -20.56 0.65 -22.86
C THR A 1 -19.59 -0.41 -22.32
N ILE A 2 -19.16 -1.37 -23.15
CA ILE A 2 -18.32 -2.52 -22.77
C ILE A 2 -17.00 -2.07 -22.09
N VAL A 3 -16.43 -0.96 -22.51
CA VAL A 3 -15.18 -0.39 -21.97
C VAL A 3 -15.38 0.14 -20.54
N GLU A 4 -16.48 0.81 -20.25
CA GLU A 4 -16.82 1.30 -18.91
C GLU A 4 -17.03 0.14 -17.92
N ASN A 5 -17.67 -0.94 -18.36
CA ASN A 5 -17.85 -2.14 -17.54
C ASN A 5 -16.54 -2.89 -17.29
N TYR A 6 -15.60 -2.87 -18.22
CA TYR A 6 -14.30 -3.53 -18.06
C TYR A 6 -13.40 -2.75 -17.10
N CYS A 7 -13.29 -1.42 -17.25
CA CYS A 7 -12.56 -0.56 -16.33
C CYS A 7 -13.13 -0.63 -14.92
N GLN A 8 -14.45 -0.57 -14.73
CA GLN A 8 -15.06 -0.71 -13.41
C GLN A 8 -14.79 -2.07 -12.74
N SER A 9 -14.72 -3.16 -13.51
CA SER A 9 -14.47 -4.49 -12.94
C SER A 9 -13.02 -4.70 -12.50
N GLU A 10 -12.04 -4.11 -13.21
CA GLU A 10 -10.62 -4.15 -12.80
C GLU A 10 -10.34 -3.21 -11.64
N ASP A 11 -10.90 -2.01 -11.62
CA ASP A 11 -10.76 -1.05 -10.52
C ASP A 11 -11.32 -1.59 -9.21
N ILE A 12 -12.46 -2.29 -9.25
CA ILE A 12 -13.04 -2.97 -8.08
C ILE A 12 -12.11 -4.08 -7.58
N ARG A 13 -11.54 -4.89 -8.46
CA ARG A 13 -10.60 -5.96 -8.07
C ARG A 13 -9.32 -5.41 -7.46
N LEU A 14 -8.74 -4.36 -8.01
CA LEU A 14 -7.55 -3.72 -7.49
C LEU A 14 -7.81 -3.07 -6.12
N ALA A 15 -8.94 -2.42 -5.94
CA ALA A 15 -9.35 -1.84 -4.67
C ALA A 15 -9.53 -2.91 -3.57
N ASP A 16 -10.14 -4.05 -3.91
CA ASP A 16 -10.32 -5.17 -2.98
C ASP A 16 -8.98 -5.79 -2.56
N VAL A 17 -8.06 -6.01 -3.51
CA VAL A 17 -6.71 -6.54 -3.23
C VAL A 17 -5.93 -5.59 -2.31
N HIS A 18 -5.97 -4.28 -2.56
CA HIS A 18 -5.30 -3.30 -1.71
C HIS A 18 -5.90 -3.24 -0.30
N THR A 19 -7.21 -3.36 -0.18
CA THR A 19 -7.90 -3.38 1.11
C THR A 19 -7.52 -4.62 1.93
N GLU A 20 -7.43 -5.78 1.32
CA GLU A 20 -6.98 -7.01 1.99
C GLU A 20 -5.49 -6.96 2.39
N GLN A 21 -4.64 -6.35 1.56
CA GLN A 21 -3.24 -6.13 1.89
C GLN A 21 -3.10 -5.20 3.12
N LEU A 22 -3.85 -4.11 3.17
CA LEU A 22 -3.85 -3.20 4.32
C LEU A 22 -4.30 -3.91 5.60
N LYS A 23 -5.40 -4.63 5.56
CA LYS A 23 -5.88 -5.41 6.72
C LYS A 23 -4.84 -6.42 7.22
N THR A 24 -4.11 -7.06 6.31
CA THR A 24 -3.04 -8.01 6.65
C THR A 24 -1.87 -7.30 7.33
N LEU A 25 -1.45 -6.13 6.81
CA LEU A 25 -0.38 -5.34 7.41
C LEU A 25 -0.77 -4.77 8.78
N GLU A 26 -2.02 -4.32 8.95
CA GLU A 26 -2.54 -3.84 10.24
C GLU A 26 -2.58 -4.95 11.29
N LYS A 27 -3.02 -6.16 10.92
CA LYS A 27 -2.97 -7.34 11.80
C LYS A 27 -1.52 -7.66 12.20
N LYS A 28 -0.59 -7.63 11.25
CA LYS A 28 0.83 -7.85 11.51
C LYS A 28 1.39 -6.78 12.45
N LEU A 29 1.05 -5.51 12.24
CA LEU A 29 1.45 -4.41 13.11
C LEU A 29 0.93 -4.59 14.54
N SER A 30 -0.33 -4.96 14.70
CA SER A 30 -0.93 -5.25 16.00
C SER A 30 -0.22 -6.38 16.73
N ALA A 31 0.10 -7.48 16.03
CA ALA A 31 0.83 -8.61 16.60
C ALA A 31 2.25 -8.21 17.05
N LEU A 32 2.97 -7.45 16.23
CA LEU A 32 4.31 -6.94 16.56
C LEU A 32 4.29 -5.99 17.75
N ASN A 33 3.31 -5.10 17.86
CA ASN A 33 3.14 -4.21 19.00
C ASN A 33 2.86 -5.00 20.28
N ASN A 34 2.07 -6.06 20.22
CA ASN A 34 1.82 -6.93 21.38
C ASN A 34 3.10 -7.65 21.82
N GLN A 35 3.92 -8.14 20.89
CA GLN A 35 5.20 -8.76 21.20
C GLN A 35 6.18 -7.74 21.84
N TYR A 36 6.23 -6.52 21.29
CA TYR A 36 7.06 -5.44 21.83
C TYR A 36 6.66 -5.07 23.26
N ASN A 37 5.37 -4.94 23.53
CA ASN A 37 4.87 -4.66 24.88
C ASN A 37 5.17 -5.82 25.86
N SER A 38 5.02 -7.07 25.40
CA SER A 38 5.35 -8.25 26.19
C SER A 38 6.85 -8.33 26.53
N ALA A 39 7.72 -7.93 25.59
CA ALA A 39 9.17 -7.85 25.87
C ALA A 39 9.48 -6.81 26.95
N LYS A 40 8.83 -5.64 26.90
CA LYS A 40 8.94 -4.61 27.95
C LYS A 40 8.44 -5.08 29.31
N GLU A 41 7.30 -5.76 29.34
CA GLU A 41 6.77 -6.33 30.60
C GLU A 41 7.72 -7.35 31.22
N ARG A 42 8.35 -8.20 30.38
CA ARG A 42 9.37 -9.16 30.82
C ARG A 42 10.59 -8.45 31.41
N LEU A 43 11.02 -7.35 30.81
CA LEU A 43 12.15 -6.54 31.32
C LEU A 43 11.83 -5.95 32.71
N VAL A 44 10.61 -5.41 32.88
CA VAL A 44 10.15 -4.86 34.17
C VAL A 44 10.08 -5.94 35.24
N LYS A 45 9.56 -7.14 34.88
CA LYS A 45 9.51 -8.28 35.80
C LYS A 45 10.92 -8.71 36.23
N MET A 46 11.81 -8.87 35.26
CA MET A 46 13.21 -9.22 35.54
C MET A 46 13.91 -8.21 36.47
N TYR A 47 13.63 -6.92 36.28
CA TYR A 47 14.19 -5.89 37.16
C TYR A 47 13.68 -6.04 38.59
N LYS A 48 12.40 -6.38 38.79
CA LYS A 48 11.84 -6.67 40.10
C LYS A 48 12.48 -7.91 40.72
N ASP A 49 12.58 -9.01 39.95
CA ASP A 49 13.21 -10.25 40.43
C ASP A 49 14.67 -10.05 40.80
N LYS A 50 15.39 -9.14 40.15
CA LYS A 50 16.73 -8.71 40.53
C LYS A 50 16.72 -7.97 41.88
N LEU A 51 15.82 -7.01 42.07
CA LEU A 51 15.72 -6.25 43.32
C LEU A 51 15.36 -7.17 44.49
N ASP A 52 14.56 -8.18 44.26
CA ASP A 52 14.15 -9.20 45.25
C ASP A 52 15.25 -10.27 45.51
N GLY A 53 16.39 -10.18 44.79
CA GLY A 53 17.51 -11.11 44.95
C GLY A 53 17.25 -12.51 44.34
N ILE A 54 16.23 -12.67 43.53
CA ILE A 54 15.86 -13.93 42.86
C ILE A 54 16.81 -14.23 41.70
N ILE A 55 17.31 -13.20 41.03
CA ILE A 55 18.23 -13.28 39.88
C ILE A 55 19.57 -12.66 40.24
N SER A 56 20.68 -13.30 39.85
CA SER A 56 22.02 -12.75 40.00
C SER A 56 22.26 -11.54 39.10
N ASP A 57 23.25 -10.72 39.41
CA ASP A 57 23.65 -9.57 38.57
C ASP A 57 24.15 -10.02 37.20
N GLU A 58 24.81 -11.16 37.12
CA GLU A 58 25.35 -11.74 35.90
C GLU A 58 24.20 -12.23 34.97
N ASP A 59 23.27 -13.01 35.52
CA ASP A 59 22.09 -13.49 34.77
C ASP A 59 21.22 -12.33 34.31
N TYR A 60 21.00 -11.33 35.17
CA TYR A 60 20.26 -10.14 34.80
C TYR A 60 20.90 -9.41 33.63
N SER A 61 22.22 -9.27 33.61
CA SER A 61 22.94 -8.61 32.53
C SER A 61 22.77 -9.33 31.19
N LEU A 62 22.91 -10.66 31.21
CA LEU A 62 22.73 -11.51 30.03
C LEU A 62 21.29 -11.42 29.46
N PHE A 63 20.30 -11.59 30.33
CA PHE A 63 18.91 -11.52 29.92
C PHE A 63 18.49 -10.12 29.43
N ARG A 64 19.00 -9.07 30.10
CA ARG A 64 18.76 -7.69 29.66
C ARG A 64 19.29 -7.43 28.26
N GLN A 65 20.50 -7.92 27.94
CA GLN A 65 21.06 -7.78 26.62
C GLN A 65 20.19 -8.46 25.58
N SER A 66 19.80 -9.71 25.83
CA SER A 66 18.91 -10.46 24.91
C SER A 66 17.56 -9.79 24.69
N LEU A 67 16.95 -9.23 25.76
CA LEU A 67 15.68 -8.51 25.66
C LEU A 67 15.82 -7.16 24.92
N ASN A 68 16.92 -6.46 25.09
CA ASN A 68 17.20 -5.24 24.34
C ASN A 68 17.36 -5.53 22.84
N ASP A 69 18.06 -6.60 22.48
CA ASP A 69 18.23 -7.03 21.09
C ASP A 69 16.86 -7.41 20.47
N GLU A 70 16.02 -8.13 21.23
CA GLU A 70 14.65 -8.46 20.82
C GLU A 70 13.80 -7.19 20.64
N GLU A 71 13.88 -6.23 21.55
CA GLU A 71 13.16 -4.96 21.48
C GLU A 71 13.58 -4.15 20.25
N GLN A 72 14.88 -4.10 19.96
CA GLN A 72 15.40 -3.41 18.80
C GLN A 72 14.90 -4.05 17.50
N GLN A 73 14.99 -5.36 17.36
CA GLN A 73 14.49 -6.09 16.19
C GLN A 73 12.99 -5.86 15.96
N LEU A 74 12.20 -5.92 17.04
CA LEU A 74 10.76 -5.67 16.96
C LEU A 74 10.46 -4.22 16.56
N SER A 75 11.23 -3.25 17.08
CA SER A 75 11.09 -1.84 16.71
C SER A 75 11.37 -1.60 15.21
N GLU A 76 12.41 -2.24 14.66
CA GLU A 76 12.76 -2.16 13.25
C GLU A 76 11.65 -2.77 12.37
N LEU A 77 11.14 -3.96 12.75
CA LEU A 77 10.02 -4.60 12.04
C LEU A 77 8.73 -3.76 12.08
N ILE A 78 8.43 -3.13 13.22
CA ILE A 78 7.29 -2.22 13.37
C ILE A 78 7.44 -1.02 12.44
N ALA A 79 8.63 -0.42 12.36
CA ALA A 79 8.90 0.70 11.47
C ALA A 79 8.74 0.30 10.00
N GLU A 80 9.24 -0.86 9.59
CA GLU A 80 9.09 -1.39 8.24
C GLU A 80 7.62 -1.60 7.86
N VAL A 81 6.82 -2.21 8.75
CA VAL A 81 5.39 -2.45 8.50
C VAL A 81 4.61 -1.13 8.42
N LYS A 82 4.92 -0.15 9.29
CA LYS A 82 4.32 1.18 9.23
C LYS A 82 4.62 1.90 7.92
N GLN A 83 5.85 1.77 7.41
CA GLN A 83 6.22 2.33 6.11
C GLN A 83 5.39 1.69 4.98
N LYS A 84 5.26 0.36 4.97
CA LYS A 84 4.44 -0.35 3.96
C LYS A 84 2.97 0.07 4.00
N ILE A 85 2.41 0.26 5.19
CA ILE A 85 1.04 0.79 5.36
C ILE A 85 0.93 2.20 4.77
N SER A 86 1.89 3.09 5.06
CA SER A 86 1.91 4.45 4.50
C SER A 86 1.99 4.46 2.97
N GLU A 87 2.82 3.59 2.40
CA GLU A 87 2.93 3.43 0.94
C GLU A 87 1.63 2.92 0.31
N CYS A 88 0.94 1.98 0.97
CA CYS A 88 -0.39 1.51 0.52
C CYS A 88 -1.42 2.63 0.53
N HIS A 89 -1.46 3.46 1.58
CA HIS A 89 -2.38 4.61 1.65
C HIS A 89 -2.10 5.63 0.53
N LYS A 90 -0.84 5.98 0.29
CA LYS A 90 -0.47 6.89 -0.80
C LYS A 90 -0.90 6.37 -2.17
N ARG A 91 -0.79 5.06 -2.41
CA ARG A 91 -1.26 4.44 -3.66
C ARG A 91 -2.77 4.54 -3.79
N GLN A 92 -3.53 4.35 -2.71
CA GLN A 92 -4.99 4.51 -2.71
C GLN A 92 -5.41 5.96 -2.97
N GLU A 93 -4.74 6.93 -2.34
CA GLU A 93 -4.98 8.36 -2.57
C GLU A 93 -4.73 8.74 -4.04
N ASN A 94 -3.58 8.33 -4.60
CA ASN A 94 -3.26 8.58 -6.01
C ASN A 94 -4.27 7.92 -6.96
N ALA A 95 -4.70 6.68 -6.69
CA ALA A 95 -5.71 6.00 -7.50
C ALA A 95 -7.08 6.70 -7.42
N ALA A 96 -7.46 7.22 -6.24
CA ALA A 96 -8.70 7.97 -6.07
C ALA A 96 -8.66 9.32 -6.81
N GLU A 97 -7.52 10.03 -6.78
CA GLU A 97 -7.33 11.27 -7.55
C GLU A 97 -7.38 11.03 -9.05
N GLN A 98 -6.72 9.98 -9.55
CA GLN A 98 -6.78 9.58 -10.96
C GLN A 98 -8.21 9.23 -11.39
N LYS A 99 -8.95 8.49 -10.56
CA LYS A 99 -10.34 8.16 -10.82
C LYS A 99 -11.22 9.41 -10.89
N LEU A 100 -11.04 10.37 -9.98
CA LEU A 100 -11.76 11.63 -9.99
C LEU A 100 -11.46 12.46 -11.25
N LEU A 101 -10.21 12.47 -11.70
CA LEU A 101 -9.80 13.10 -12.95
C LEU A 101 -10.47 12.43 -14.16
N ILE A 102 -10.46 11.11 -14.22
CA ILE A 102 -11.12 10.35 -15.30
C ILE A 102 -12.63 10.61 -15.30
N GLU A 103 -13.30 10.56 -14.13
CA GLU A 103 -14.75 10.85 -14.02
C GLU A 103 -15.08 12.28 -14.42
N LYS A 104 -14.21 13.24 -14.10
CA LYS A 104 -14.39 14.65 -14.46
C LYS A 104 -14.25 14.86 -15.99
N HIS A 105 -13.43 14.05 -16.65
CA HIS A 105 -13.16 14.13 -18.09
C HIS A 105 -14.01 13.18 -18.93
N THR A 106 -14.60 12.11 -18.39
CA THR A 106 -15.53 11.21 -19.12
C THR A 106 -16.93 11.79 -19.32
N ARG A 107 -17.25 12.94 -18.74
CA ARG A 107 -18.52 13.67 -18.98
C ARG A 107 -18.52 14.55 -20.23
N PHE A 108 -17.57 14.37 -21.13
CA PHE A 108 -17.51 15.20 -22.33
C PHE A 108 -18.29 14.57 -23.49
N ASP A 109 -19.31 15.27 -23.96
CA ASP A 109 -20.04 14.97 -25.19
C ASP A 109 -19.20 15.23 -26.46
N LYS A 110 -18.03 15.86 -26.33
CA LYS A 110 -17.10 16.15 -27.42
C LYS A 110 -15.65 16.06 -26.96
N LEU A 111 -14.83 15.40 -27.78
CA LEU A 111 -13.37 15.38 -27.62
C LEU A 111 -12.84 16.80 -27.91
N ASP A 112 -12.35 17.50 -26.89
CA ASP A 112 -11.70 18.80 -27.05
C ASP A 112 -10.18 18.60 -27.21
N CYS A 113 -9.53 19.50 -27.95
CA CYS A 113 -8.08 19.45 -28.18
C CYS A 113 -7.28 19.43 -26.89
N THR A 114 -7.75 20.10 -25.83
CA THR A 114 -7.11 20.13 -24.51
C THR A 114 -7.06 18.76 -23.86
N ILE A 115 -8.13 17.99 -24.00
CA ILE A 115 -8.24 16.62 -23.48
C ILE A 115 -7.35 15.66 -24.29
N ALA A 116 -7.34 15.83 -25.62
CA ALA A 116 -6.49 15.04 -26.49
C ALA A 116 -5.00 15.25 -26.16
N ASP A 117 -4.58 16.48 -25.96
CA ASP A 117 -3.20 16.83 -25.61
C ASP A 117 -2.77 16.34 -24.22
N GLU A 118 -3.69 16.22 -23.25
CA GLU A 118 -3.40 15.84 -21.89
C GLU A 118 -3.32 14.32 -21.71
N PHE A 119 -4.15 13.56 -22.41
CA PHE A 119 -4.30 12.11 -22.21
C PHE A 119 -3.83 11.23 -23.37
N ILE A 120 -3.73 11.75 -24.61
CA ILE A 120 -3.35 10.99 -25.79
C ILE A 120 -1.89 11.28 -26.14
N ASP A 121 -1.09 10.22 -26.21
CA ASP A 121 0.29 10.32 -26.66
C ASP A 121 0.35 10.46 -28.18
N TYR A 122 -0.26 9.52 -28.88
CA TYR A 122 -0.47 9.61 -30.32
C TYR A 122 -1.64 8.73 -30.79
N ILE A 123 -2.14 9.01 -31.97
CA ILE A 123 -3.20 8.24 -32.64
C ILE A 123 -2.64 7.64 -33.91
N GLU A 124 -2.74 6.32 -34.04
CA GLU A 124 -2.34 5.57 -35.21
C GLU A 124 -3.57 5.29 -36.08
N ILE A 125 -3.54 5.72 -37.31
CA ILE A 125 -4.65 5.55 -38.25
C ILE A 125 -4.23 4.52 -39.30
N GLY A 126 -4.90 3.36 -39.30
CA GLY A 126 -4.69 2.28 -40.25
C GLY A 126 -5.09 2.64 -41.69
N ILE A 127 -4.73 1.76 -42.61
CA ILE A 127 -5.06 1.87 -44.03
C ILE A 127 -6.56 1.61 -44.22
N LYS A 128 -7.18 2.28 -45.19
CA LYS A 128 -8.60 2.05 -45.56
C LYS A 128 -8.80 0.62 -46.05
N ASP A 129 -9.76 -0.08 -45.46
CA ASP A 129 -10.20 -1.37 -45.96
C ASP A 129 -11.08 -1.24 -47.23
N GLU A 130 -11.47 -2.38 -47.82
CA GLU A 130 -12.31 -2.42 -49.03
C GLU A 130 -13.70 -1.79 -48.83
N ASN A 131 -14.17 -1.68 -47.56
CA ASN A 131 -15.44 -1.08 -47.16
C ASN A 131 -15.33 0.42 -46.84
N GLY A 132 -14.12 0.98 -46.92
CA GLY A 132 -13.86 2.39 -46.64
C GLY A 132 -13.65 2.72 -45.17
N SER A 133 -13.64 1.72 -44.28
CA SER A 133 -13.37 1.87 -42.85
C SER A 133 -11.87 1.90 -42.56
N ARG A 134 -11.47 2.52 -41.46
CA ARG A 134 -10.06 2.55 -40.96
C ARG A 134 -10.02 2.11 -39.52
N GLU A 135 -9.02 1.34 -39.23
CA GLU A 135 -8.68 0.99 -37.83
C GLU A 135 -7.97 2.18 -37.19
N ILE A 136 -8.37 2.52 -35.95
CA ILE A 136 -7.79 3.63 -35.19
C ILE A 136 -7.31 3.07 -33.85
N HIS A 137 -6.02 3.20 -33.60
CA HIS A 137 -5.41 2.85 -32.32
C HIS A 137 -5.04 4.13 -31.57
N ILE A 138 -5.53 4.27 -30.34
CA ILE A 138 -5.25 5.41 -29.48
C ILE A 138 -4.25 4.97 -28.42
N HIS A 139 -3.09 5.61 -28.38
CA HIS A 139 -2.06 5.39 -27.37
C HIS A 139 -2.18 6.47 -26.28
N TRP A 140 -2.40 6.02 -25.05
CA TRP A 140 -2.62 6.89 -23.91
C TRP A 140 -1.32 7.18 -23.18
N LYS A 141 -1.16 8.38 -22.59
CA LYS A 141 -0.02 8.81 -21.78
C LYS A 141 0.01 8.20 -20.36
N ILE A 142 -0.70 7.10 -20.11
CA ILE A 142 -0.87 6.51 -18.76
C ILE A 142 0.34 5.64 -18.42
#